data_3d9d97f2f77d3a59f527b36dd9ada9e7
#
_entry.id   3d9d97f2f77d3a59f527b36dd9ada9e7
#
_cell.length_a   1.000
_cell.length_b   1.000
_cell.length_c   1.000
_cell.angle_alpha   90.00
_cell.angle_beta   90.00
_cell.angle_gamma   90.00
#
_symmetry.space_group_name_H-M   'P 1'
#
loop_
_entity.id
_entity.type
_entity.pdbx_description
1 polymer ?
#
loop_
_entity_poly.entity_id
_entity_poly.type
_entity_poly.pdbx_seq_one_letter_code
_entity_poly.pdbx_strand_id
1 'polypeptide(L)'
;MLRWPLLLLLAVLLPMQPAALPDGPTYTADGQIKYPTGYPEWVFLGTGLDMSYTADTTPDHSMFNSVFVNPGAYKVFKTSGHWPDGTVMVLENRGATGASSINKRGKTESSDVMGMEIHVKDSARVKGDGWAFYGFERPGDRNSSGRMIARPASCYTCHEAHAAVDTTFVQFYPNALDVAKEKSTFSPEFLKENTAAAK
;
A
#
# COMPACT_ATOMS: atom_id res chain seq x y z
N MET A 1 -54.74 -15.45 -40.89
CA MET A 1 -53.28 -15.32 -40.82
C MET A 1 -52.93 -14.54 -39.53
N LEU A 2 -52.58 -15.24 -38.49
CA LEU A 2 -52.31 -14.67 -37.15
C LEU A 2 -50.82 -14.36 -37.04
N ARG A 3 -50.43 -13.09 -36.98
CA ARG A 3 -49.05 -12.63 -36.82
C ARG A 3 -48.74 -12.50 -35.30
N TRP A 4 -47.90 -13.39 -34.79
CA TRP A 4 -47.37 -13.24 -33.43
C TRP A 4 -46.22 -12.21 -33.42
N PRO A 5 -46.23 -11.26 -32.46
CA PRO A 5 -45.11 -10.35 -32.31
C PRO A 5 -43.93 -11.07 -31.64
N LEU A 6 -42.78 -11.02 -32.28
CA LEU A 6 -41.52 -11.49 -31.72
C LEU A 6 -41.06 -10.49 -30.64
N LEU A 7 -41.23 -10.82 -29.38
CA LEU A 7 -40.64 -10.08 -28.26
C LEU A 7 -39.14 -10.35 -28.19
N LEU A 8 -38.35 -9.39 -28.68
CA LEU A 8 -36.90 -9.40 -28.45
C LEU A 8 -36.61 -9.08 -26.98
N LEU A 9 -36.24 -10.07 -26.20
CA LEU A 9 -35.66 -9.86 -24.86
C LEU A 9 -34.26 -9.25 -25.02
N LEU A 10 -34.15 -7.95 -24.73
CA LEU A 10 -32.86 -7.28 -24.60
C LEU A 10 -32.23 -7.70 -23.25
N ALA A 11 -31.27 -8.64 -23.27
CA ALA A 11 -30.49 -8.97 -22.09
C ALA A 11 -29.54 -7.81 -21.77
N VAL A 12 -29.85 -7.04 -20.72
CA VAL A 12 -28.97 -6.02 -20.18
C VAL A 12 -27.84 -6.75 -19.43
N LEU A 13 -26.66 -6.80 -20.04
CA LEU A 13 -25.43 -7.25 -19.38
C LEU A 13 -25.00 -6.16 -18.38
N LEU A 14 -25.38 -6.32 -17.12
CA LEU A 14 -24.83 -5.49 -16.04
C LEU A 14 -23.34 -5.83 -15.90
N PRO A 15 -22.46 -4.80 -15.81
CA PRO A 15 -21.06 -5.04 -15.56
C PRO A 15 -20.90 -5.73 -14.19
N MET A 16 -20.32 -6.93 -14.17
CA MET A 16 -19.94 -7.60 -12.93
C MET A 16 -18.84 -6.77 -12.28
N GLN A 17 -19.16 -6.13 -11.16
CA GLN A 17 -18.13 -5.52 -10.32
C GLN A 17 -17.25 -6.63 -9.71
N PRO A 18 -15.93 -6.47 -9.72
CA PRO A 18 -15.06 -7.42 -9.03
C PRO A 18 -15.45 -7.49 -7.56
N ALA A 19 -15.53 -8.71 -7.03
CA ALA A 19 -15.85 -8.93 -5.63
C ALA A 19 -14.81 -8.24 -4.74
N ALA A 20 -15.28 -7.54 -3.71
CA ALA A 20 -14.39 -6.92 -2.72
C ALA A 20 -13.50 -7.98 -2.06
N LEU A 21 -12.24 -7.64 -1.79
CA LEU A 21 -11.34 -8.52 -1.07
C LEU A 21 -11.84 -8.71 0.38
N PRO A 22 -11.86 -9.95 0.91
CA PRO A 22 -12.36 -10.22 2.25
C PRO A 22 -11.51 -9.59 3.36
N ASP A 23 -10.24 -9.28 3.05
CA ASP A 23 -9.26 -8.62 3.91
C ASP A 23 -8.98 -7.18 3.46
N GLY A 24 -9.88 -6.59 2.67
CA GLY A 24 -9.79 -5.21 2.17
C GLY A 24 -10.06 -4.15 3.25
N PRO A 25 -10.02 -2.87 2.86
CA PRO A 25 -10.18 -1.76 3.80
C PRO A 25 -11.58 -1.73 4.43
N THR A 26 -11.64 -1.40 5.71
CA THR A 26 -12.90 -1.16 6.41
C THR A 26 -12.94 0.27 6.94
N TYR A 27 -14.14 0.87 6.95
CA TYR A 27 -14.30 2.27 7.28
C TYR A 27 -15.31 2.48 8.42
N THR A 28 -15.16 3.60 9.11
CA THR A 28 -16.15 4.13 10.04
C THR A 28 -17.31 4.77 9.26
N ALA A 29 -18.40 5.09 9.94
CA ALA A 29 -19.55 5.73 9.31
C ALA A 29 -19.22 7.12 8.71
N ASP A 30 -18.24 7.82 9.27
CA ASP A 30 -17.73 9.12 8.82
C ASP A 30 -16.58 9.00 7.80
N GLY A 31 -16.28 7.78 7.32
CA GLY A 31 -15.36 7.54 6.21
C GLY A 31 -13.87 7.45 6.58
N GLN A 32 -13.52 7.46 7.87
CA GLN A 32 -12.15 7.20 8.31
C GLN A 32 -11.82 5.71 8.13
N ILE A 33 -10.57 5.37 7.84
CA ILE A 33 -10.15 3.97 7.78
C ILE A 33 -10.04 3.40 9.20
N LYS A 34 -10.63 2.23 9.42
CA LYS A 34 -10.44 1.52 10.69
C LYS A 34 -9.04 0.93 10.77
N TYR A 35 -8.51 0.86 11.99
CA TYR A 35 -7.24 0.20 12.24
C TYR A 35 -7.29 -1.26 11.76
N PRO A 36 -6.38 -1.70 10.89
CA PRO A 36 -6.38 -3.07 10.36
C PRO A 36 -5.76 -4.03 11.38
N THR A 37 -6.51 -4.42 12.41
CA THR A 37 -6.00 -5.17 13.57
C THR A 37 -5.28 -6.48 13.23
N GLY A 38 -5.57 -7.07 12.06
CA GLY A 38 -4.93 -8.29 11.56
C GLY A 38 -3.62 -8.09 10.80
N TYR A 39 -3.16 -6.84 10.57
CA TYR A 39 -1.99 -6.60 9.71
C TYR A 39 -0.69 -7.30 10.17
N PRO A 40 -0.44 -7.61 11.44
CA PRO A 40 0.76 -8.36 11.80
C PRO A 40 0.84 -9.77 11.22
N GLU A 41 -0.29 -10.33 10.78
CA GLU A 41 -0.39 -11.63 10.11
C GLU A 41 -0.40 -11.51 8.57
N TRP A 42 -0.30 -10.28 8.05
CA TRP A 42 -0.31 -10.02 6.62
C TRP A 42 1.05 -10.33 5.97
N VAL A 43 1.09 -10.21 4.64
CA VAL A 43 2.32 -10.43 3.90
C VAL A 43 3.29 -9.29 4.17
N PHE A 44 4.41 -9.61 4.78
CA PHE A 44 5.53 -8.69 4.96
C PHE A 44 6.22 -8.45 3.61
N LEU A 45 6.31 -7.20 3.18
CA LEU A 45 6.91 -6.81 1.90
C LEU A 45 8.39 -6.46 2.04
N GLY A 46 8.76 -5.78 3.10
CA GLY A 46 10.13 -5.35 3.37
C GLY A 46 10.21 -4.37 4.53
N THR A 47 11.44 -4.08 4.95
CA THR A 47 11.74 -3.08 5.96
C THR A 47 12.94 -2.25 5.54
N GLY A 48 12.93 -0.96 5.88
CA GLY A 48 14.07 -0.08 5.82
C GLY A 48 14.52 0.31 7.22
N LEU A 49 15.81 0.56 7.40
CA LEU A 49 16.35 1.17 8.61
C LEU A 49 16.85 2.56 8.26
N ASP A 50 16.32 3.57 8.96
CA ASP A 50 16.71 4.97 8.80
C ASP A 50 16.59 5.48 7.34
N MET A 51 15.55 5.03 6.61
CA MET A 51 15.31 5.52 5.27
C MET A 51 14.96 7.00 5.29
N SER A 52 15.69 7.80 4.51
CA SER A 52 15.46 9.23 4.36
C SER A 52 15.36 9.60 2.87
N TYR A 53 14.53 10.56 2.57
CA TYR A 53 14.41 11.16 1.23
C TYR A 53 15.32 12.37 1.03
N THR A 54 16.11 12.72 2.05
CA THR A 54 17.14 13.80 2.01
C THR A 54 18.48 13.25 2.42
N ALA A 55 19.54 13.58 1.65
CA ALA A 55 20.88 13.02 1.83
C ALA A 55 21.55 13.43 3.16
N ASP A 56 21.16 14.56 3.74
CA ASP A 56 21.92 15.24 4.79
C ASP A 56 21.30 15.10 6.19
N THR A 57 20.31 14.23 6.38
CA THR A 57 19.68 14.06 7.69
C THR A 57 20.19 12.81 8.40
N THR A 58 20.88 13.01 9.53
CA THR A 58 21.02 11.95 10.53
C THR A 58 19.73 11.92 11.35
N PRO A 59 19.00 10.80 11.41
CA PRO A 59 17.78 10.75 12.21
C PRO A 59 18.10 10.93 13.68
N ASP A 60 17.32 11.75 14.38
CA ASP A 60 17.44 11.94 15.84
C ASP A 60 17.24 10.60 16.57
N HIS A 61 16.38 9.75 16.02
CA HIS A 61 16.11 8.40 16.50
C HIS A 61 16.08 7.42 15.34
N SER A 62 16.90 6.37 15.42
CA SER A 62 16.87 5.26 14.47
C SER A 62 15.52 4.54 14.47
N MET A 63 14.95 4.32 13.29
CA MET A 63 13.66 3.65 13.11
C MET A 63 13.68 2.60 12.00
N PHE A 64 12.95 1.53 12.23
CA PHE A 64 12.55 0.60 11.20
C PHE A 64 11.21 1.05 10.57
N ASN A 65 11.14 0.93 9.25
CA ASN A 65 9.97 1.24 8.44
C ASN A 65 9.52 -0.07 7.77
N SER A 66 8.61 -0.80 8.41
CA SER A 66 8.17 -2.12 7.98
C SER A 66 6.86 -2.03 7.21
N VAL A 67 6.77 -2.67 6.04
CA VAL A 67 5.60 -2.61 5.17
C VAL A 67 4.93 -3.96 5.05
N PHE A 68 3.61 -3.97 5.24
CA PHE A 68 2.75 -5.14 5.12
C PHE A 68 1.65 -4.87 4.09
N VAL A 69 1.16 -5.92 3.44
CA VAL A 69 0.02 -5.85 2.52
C VAL A 69 -0.97 -6.97 2.80
N ASN A 70 -2.26 -6.70 2.65
CA ASN A 70 -3.29 -7.72 2.83
C ASN A 70 -3.10 -8.89 1.85
N PRO A 71 -3.23 -10.15 2.35
CA PRO A 71 -2.95 -11.37 1.59
C PRO A 71 -3.74 -11.51 0.27
N GLY A 72 -5.00 -11.07 0.27
CA GLY A 72 -5.85 -11.09 -0.92
C GLY A 72 -5.28 -10.24 -2.05
N ALA A 73 -4.84 -9.02 -1.75
CA ALA A 73 -4.22 -8.12 -2.71
C ALA A 73 -2.88 -8.67 -3.23
N TYR A 74 -2.05 -9.20 -2.35
CA TYR A 74 -0.76 -9.78 -2.74
C TYR A 74 -0.93 -11.00 -3.68
N LYS A 75 -1.96 -11.82 -3.44
CA LYS A 75 -2.27 -12.95 -4.32
C LYS A 75 -2.59 -12.50 -5.74
N VAL A 76 -3.38 -11.43 -5.90
CA VAL A 76 -3.68 -10.84 -7.21
C VAL A 76 -2.43 -10.22 -7.83
N PHE A 77 -1.67 -9.45 -7.05
CA PHE A 77 -0.42 -8.83 -7.51
C PHE A 77 0.55 -9.86 -8.10
N LYS A 78 0.74 -11.01 -7.45
CA LYS A 78 1.61 -12.08 -7.97
C LYS A 78 1.22 -12.58 -9.36
N THR A 79 -0.03 -12.50 -9.75
CA THR A 79 -0.50 -12.96 -11.06
C THR A 79 -0.50 -11.86 -12.12
N SER A 80 -0.81 -10.64 -11.74
CA SER A 80 -0.99 -9.50 -12.66
C SER A 80 0.20 -8.54 -12.71
N GLY A 81 0.99 -8.45 -11.64
CA GLY A 81 1.98 -7.39 -11.45
C GLY A 81 1.37 -6.03 -11.05
N HIS A 82 0.06 -5.97 -10.82
CA HIS A 82 -0.68 -4.77 -10.43
C HIS A 82 -1.50 -5.01 -9.17
N TRP A 83 -1.63 -3.97 -8.36
CA TRP A 83 -2.42 -4.00 -7.13
C TRP A 83 -3.92 -3.83 -7.45
N PRO A 84 -4.79 -4.74 -6.97
CA PRO A 84 -6.23 -4.64 -7.19
C PRO A 84 -6.88 -3.58 -6.29
N ASP A 85 -8.12 -3.21 -6.60
CA ASP A 85 -8.99 -2.53 -5.61
C ASP A 85 -9.14 -3.38 -4.35
N GLY A 86 -9.21 -2.73 -3.20
CA GLY A 86 -9.19 -3.38 -1.91
C GLY A 86 -7.77 -3.64 -1.37
N THR A 87 -6.73 -3.21 -2.08
CA THR A 87 -5.36 -3.26 -1.53
C THR A 87 -5.23 -2.33 -0.33
N VAL A 88 -4.65 -2.86 0.74
CA VAL A 88 -4.29 -2.10 1.95
C VAL A 88 -2.83 -2.38 2.27
N MET A 89 -2.00 -1.35 2.18
CA MET A 89 -0.62 -1.39 2.64
C MET A 89 -0.49 -0.65 3.96
N VAL A 90 0.15 -1.27 4.93
CA VAL A 90 0.46 -0.68 6.23
C VAL A 90 1.94 -0.41 6.29
N LEU A 91 2.32 0.85 6.46
CA LEU A 91 3.65 1.25 6.88
C LEU A 91 3.64 1.39 8.40
N GLU A 92 4.41 0.56 9.07
CA GLU A 92 4.61 0.58 10.51
C GLU A 92 6.01 1.10 10.84
N ASN A 93 6.09 2.12 11.69
CA ASN A 93 7.35 2.67 12.16
C ASN A 93 7.59 2.23 13.61
N ARG A 94 8.75 1.59 13.86
CA ARG A 94 9.20 1.19 15.19
C ARG A 94 10.60 1.72 15.47
N GLY A 95 10.85 2.13 16.70
CA GLY A 95 12.20 2.53 17.11
C GLY A 95 13.19 1.38 16.97
N ALA A 96 14.44 1.71 16.66
CA ALA A 96 15.54 0.74 16.58
C ALA A 96 16.29 0.70 17.91
N THR A 97 16.20 -0.42 18.63
CA THR A 97 16.91 -0.64 19.92
C THR A 97 18.29 -1.24 19.70
N GLY A 98 19.23 -0.92 20.59
CA GLY A 98 20.62 -1.38 20.52
C GLY A 98 20.82 -2.82 20.98
N ALA A 99 22.08 -3.13 21.28
CA ALA A 99 22.48 -4.44 21.77
C ALA A 99 21.78 -4.79 23.09
N SER A 100 21.18 -5.99 23.16
CA SER A 100 20.49 -6.52 24.33
C SER A 100 20.54 -8.04 24.33
N SER A 101 20.61 -8.67 25.50
CA SER A 101 20.66 -10.13 25.65
C SER A 101 21.83 -10.77 24.85
N ILE A 102 21.50 -11.68 23.95
CA ILE A 102 22.47 -12.33 23.04
C ILE A 102 22.92 -11.43 21.89
N ASN A 103 22.16 -10.39 21.58
CA ASN A 103 22.52 -9.42 20.55
C ASN A 103 23.64 -8.50 21.09
N LYS A 104 24.85 -8.68 20.62
CA LYS A 104 26.01 -7.88 21.00
C LYS A 104 26.31 -6.76 20.02
N ARG A 105 25.61 -6.74 18.85
CA ARG A 105 25.84 -5.76 17.80
C ARG A 105 24.60 -5.67 16.88
N GLY A 106 24.31 -4.50 16.40
CA GLY A 106 23.18 -4.25 15.50
C GLY A 106 21.93 -3.72 16.23
N LYS A 107 20.83 -3.69 15.53
CA LYS A 107 19.56 -3.11 15.99
C LYS A 107 18.42 -4.13 15.87
N THR A 108 17.47 -4.03 16.77
CA THR A 108 16.17 -4.74 16.70
C THR A 108 15.04 -3.75 16.84
N GLU A 109 13.87 -4.10 16.36
CA GLU A 109 12.67 -3.25 16.53
C GLU A 109 12.29 -3.11 18.01
N SER A 110 11.79 -1.94 18.38
CA SER A 110 11.15 -1.75 19.69
C SER A 110 9.75 -2.38 19.72
N SER A 111 9.19 -2.58 20.92
CA SER A 111 7.82 -3.08 21.10
C SER A 111 6.76 -2.08 20.64
N ASP A 112 7.08 -0.79 20.69
CA ASP A 112 6.10 0.28 20.50
C ASP A 112 6.00 0.70 19.03
N VAL A 113 4.77 0.82 18.54
CA VAL A 113 4.49 1.41 17.23
C VAL A 113 4.50 2.93 17.38
N MET A 114 5.49 3.58 16.79
CA MET A 114 5.72 5.02 16.86
C MET A 114 4.99 5.79 15.75
N GLY A 115 4.73 5.14 14.61
CA GLY A 115 4.02 5.71 13.49
C GLY A 115 3.27 4.64 12.71
N MET A 116 2.17 5.01 12.08
CA MET A 116 1.42 4.17 11.17
C MET A 116 0.82 5.02 10.07
N GLU A 117 1.06 4.62 8.85
CA GLU A 117 0.40 5.15 7.66
C GLU A 117 -0.18 4.01 6.84
N ILE A 118 -1.32 4.25 6.24
CA ILE A 118 -1.97 3.26 5.38
C ILE A 118 -2.14 3.85 3.99
N HIS A 119 -1.74 3.07 2.98
CA HIS A 119 -1.94 3.36 1.56
C HIS A 119 -2.98 2.38 1.01
N VAL A 120 -4.10 2.89 0.54
CA VAL A 120 -5.27 2.10 0.12
C VAL A 120 -5.60 2.35 -1.32
N LYS A 121 -5.92 1.29 -2.08
CA LYS A 121 -6.57 1.39 -3.38
C LYS A 121 -8.06 1.09 -3.25
N ASP A 122 -8.89 2.10 -3.50
CA ASP A 122 -10.36 2.03 -3.43
C ASP A 122 -10.98 2.98 -4.47
N SER A 123 -11.13 2.51 -5.68
CA SER A 123 -11.65 3.31 -6.81
C SER A 123 -13.12 3.71 -6.65
N ALA A 124 -13.87 3.08 -5.75
CA ALA A 124 -15.25 3.47 -5.45
C ALA A 124 -15.29 4.74 -4.58
N ARG A 125 -14.27 4.98 -3.77
CA ARG A 125 -14.17 6.12 -2.84
C ARG A 125 -13.24 7.22 -3.33
N VAL A 126 -12.18 6.85 -4.04
CA VAL A 126 -11.10 7.74 -4.43
C VAL A 126 -11.09 7.91 -5.93
N LYS A 127 -11.22 9.16 -6.40
CA LYS A 127 -11.17 9.50 -7.82
C LYS A 127 -9.74 9.45 -8.36
N GLY A 128 -9.61 9.32 -9.67
CA GLY A 128 -8.33 9.28 -10.36
C GLY A 128 -7.72 7.89 -10.36
N ASP A 129 -6.56 7.73 -9.75
CA ASP A 129 -5.82 6.46 -9.65
C ASP A 129 -6.40 5.47 -8.61
N GLY A 130 -7.39 5.90 -7.84
CA GLY A 130 -8.01 5.11 -6.79
C GLY A 130 -7.21 5.02 -5.48
N TRP A 131 -6.04 5.64 -5.38
CA TRP A 131 -5.17 5.55 -4.23
C TRP A 131 -5.34 6.70 -3.24
N ALA A 132 -5.32 6.39 -1.95
CA ALA A 132 -5.35 7.36 -0.86
C ALA A 132 -4.44 6.95 0.29
N PHE A 133 -3.89 7.97 0.98
CA PHE A 133 -3.11 7.81 2.21
C PHE A 133 -3.98 8.16 3.42
N TYR A 134 -3.76 7.41 4.50
CA TYR A 134 -4.42 7.63 5.79
C TYR A 134 -3.37 7.66 6.90
N GLY A 135 -3.44 8.69 7.75
CA GLY A 135 -2.57 8.83 8.91
C GLY A 135 -3.32 8.58 10.22
N PHE A 136 -2.61 8.05 11.21
CA PHE A 136 -3.14 7.77 12.55
C PHE A 136 -2.50 8.68 13.59
N GLU A 137 -3.32 9.40 14.35
CA GLU A 137 -2.84 10.24 15.47
C GLU A 137 -2.32 9.38 16.63
N ARG A 138 -2.84 8.16 16.77
CA ARG A 138 -2.45 7.18 17.81
C ARG A 138 -2.12 5.84 17.15
N PRO A 139 -0.92 5.71 16.59
CA PRO A 139 -0.56 4.57 15.74
C PRO A 139 -0.57 3.21 16.45
N GLY A 140 -0.33 3.16 17.77
CA GLY A 140 -0.39 1.92 18.56
C GLY A 140 -1.78 1.57 19.10
N ASP A 141 -2.77 2.44 18.97
CA ASP A 141 -4.13 2.23 19.47
C ASP A 141 -5.00 1.50 18.43
N ARG A 142 -5.23 0.21 18.65
CA ARG A 142 -6.03 -0.64 17.77
C ARG A 142 -7.51 -0.25 17.64
N ASN A 143 -7.99 0.62 18.53
CA ASN A 143 -9.35 1.15 18.48
C ASN A 143 -9.42 2.51 17.76
N SER A 144 -8.28 3.04 17.32
CA SER A 144 -8.24 4.30 16.58
C SER A 144 -8.67 4.11 15.12
N SER A 145 -8.89 5.23 14.43
CA SER A 145 -9.13 5.28 13.00
C SER A 145 -8.21 6.33 12.35
N GLY A 146 -7.86 6.08 11.09
CA GLY A 146 -7.01 6.97 10.32
C GLY A 146 -7.81 7.93 9.47
N ARG A 147 -7.37 9.19 9.40
CA ARG A 147 -7.96 10.20 8.52
C ARG A 147 -7.28 10.19 7.17
N MET A 148 -8.07 10.35 6.11
CA MET A 148 -7.53 10.52 4.77
C MET A 148 -6.69 11.79 4.72
N ILE A 149 -5.47 11.66 4.21
CA ILE A 149 -4.57 12.78 3.94
C ILE A 149 -5.05 13.46 2.65
N ALA A 150 -5.29 14.76 2.70
CA ALA A 150 -5.81 15.49 1.54
C ALA A 150 -4.74 15.65 0.44
N ARG A 151 -5.15 15.59 -0.83
CA ARG A 151 -4.30 16.00 -1.95
C ARG A 151 -4.26 17.55 -2.03
N PRO A 152 -3.14 18.18 -2.44
CA PRO A 152 -1.85 17.58 -2.77
C PRO A 152 -0.92 17.57 -1.54
N ALA A 153 -0.80 16.45 -0.85
CA ALA A 153 0.25 16.27 0.16
C ALA A 153 1.51 15.68 -0.47
N SER A 154 2.67 15.86 0.17
CA SER A 154 3.97 15.39 -0.35
C SER A 154 4.01 13.87 -0.60
N CYS A 155 3.29 13.07 0.20
CA CYS A 155 3.19 11.64 -0.01
C CYS A 155 2.65 11.31 -1.41
N TYR A 156 1.58 11.97 -1.89
CA TYR A 156 1.05 11.72 -3.24
C TYR A 156 2.06 12.08 -4.33
N THR A 157 2.63 13.28 -4.27
CA THR A 157 3.57 13.75 -5.31
C THR A 157 4.84 12.91 -5.36
N CYS A 158 5.35 12.47 -4.21
CA CYS A 158 6.51 11.60 -4.13
C CYS A 158 6.21 10.21 -4.70
N HIS A 159 5.09 9.60 -4.30
CA HIS A 159 4.69 8.28 -4.81
C HIS A 159 4.38 8.32 -6.31
N GLU A 160 3.74 9.37 -6.82
CA GLU A 160 3.49 9.54 -8.26
C GLU A 160 4.80 9.67 -9.06
N ALA A 161 5.81 10.35 -8.51
CA ALA A 161 7.07 10.63 -9.20
C ALA A 161 8.08 9.46 -9.18
N HIS A 162 8.10 8.66 -8.10
CA HIS A 162 9.21 7.74 -7.82
C HIS A 162 8.80 6.27 -7.63
N ALA A 163 7.51 5.98 -7.51
CA ALA A 163 7.06 4.62 -7.24
C ALA A 163 7.19 3.70 -8.45
N ALA A 164 7.67 2.47 -8.21
CA ALA A 164 7.92 1.52 -9.28
C ALA A 164 6.66 0.93 -9.89
N VAL A 165 5.58 0.72 -9.12
CA VAL A 165 4.33 0.12 -9.61
C VAL A 165 3.13 0.74 -8.89
N ASP A 166 2.13 1.20 -9.65
CA ASP A 166 0.82 1.64 -9.12
C ASP A 166 0.94 2.58 -7.89
N THR A 167 1.81 3.58 -7.97
CA THR A 167 2.14 4.51 -6.87
C THR A 167 2.65 3.84 -5.58
N THR A 168 3.25 2.65 -5.69
CA THR A 168 3.85 1.92 -4.58
C THR A 168 5.34 1.68 -4.79
N PHE A 169 6.13 1.75 -3.72
CA PHE A 169 7.59 1.60 -3.77
C PHE A 169 8.03 0.14 -3.84
N VAL A 170 7.48 -0.60 -4.83
CA VAL A 170 7.81 -2.00 -5.07
C VAL A 170 9.32 -2.23 -5.22
N GLN A 171 10.07 -1.23 -5.64
CA GLN A 171 11.55 -1.28 -5.73
C GLN A 171 12.24 -1.60 -4.40
N PHE A 172 11.58 -1.36 -3.26
CA PHE A 172 12.08 -1.68 -1.91
C PHE A 172 11.49 -2.98 -1.34
N TYR A 173 10.67 -3.71 -2.11
CA TYR A 173 10.00 -4.94 -1.68
C TYR A 173 10.51 -6.14 -2.49
N PRO A 174 11.54 -6.87 -2.04
CA PRO A 174 12.24 -7.86 -2.87
C PRO A 174 11.33 -8.84 -3.59
N ASN A 175 10.36 -9.45 -2.87
CA ASN A 175 9.46 -10.43 -3.47
C ASN A 175 8.47 -9.81 -4.48
N ALA A 176 8.04 -8.57 -4.26
CA ALA A 176 7.16 -7.85 -5.19
C ALA A 176 7.93 -7.30 -6.39
N LEU A 177 9.18 -6.88 -6.19
CA LEU A 177 10.06 -6.41 -7.25
C LEU A 177 10.30 -7.49 -8.32
N ASP A 178 10.50 -8.74 -7.90
CA ASP A 178 10.69 -9.85 -8.85
C ASP A 178 9.43 -10.11 -9.68
N VAL A 179 8.25 -10.01 -9.08
CA VAL A 179 6.98 -10.08 -9.83
C VAL A 179 6.85 -8.92 -10.83
N ALA A 180 7.16 -7.69 -10.41
CA ALA A 180 7.09 -6.53 -11.29
C ALA A 180 8.04 -6.64 -12.49
N LYS A 181 9.24 -7.18 -12.29
CA LYS A 181 10.20 -7.50 -13.36
C LYS A 181 9.63 -8.54 -14.33
N GLU A 182 9.14 -9.67 -13.79
CA GLU A 182 8.56 -10.75 -14.58
C GLU A 182 7.38 -10.28 -15.43
N LYS A 183 6.51 -9.47 -14.85
CA LYS A 183 5.29 -8.95 -15.51
C LYS A 183 5.52 -7.68 -16.32
N SER A 184 6.70 -7.07 -16.24
CA SER A 184 7.04 -5.82 -16.94
C SER A 184 6.08 -4.66 -16.59
N THR A 185 5.75 -4.50 -15.30
CA THR A 185 4.74 -3.55 -14.83
C THR A 185 5.31 -2.26 -14.21
N PHE A 186 6.58 -1.98 -14.42
CA PHE A 186 7.19 -0.75 -13.92
C PHE A 186 6.55 0.51 -14.52
N SER A 187 6.38 1.52 -13.67
CA SER A 187 5.90 2.84 -14.10
C SER A 187 6.92 3.52 -15.05
N PRO A 188 6.45 4.33 -16.00
CA PRO A 188 7.33 5.09 -16.88
C PRO A 188 8.27 6.03 -16.11
N GLU A 189 7.80 6.64 -15.02
CA GLU A 189 8.55 7.56 -14.17
C GLU A 189 9.72 6.84 -13.50
N PHE A 190 9.48 5.67 -12.90
CA PHE A 190 10.52 4.85 -12.31
C PHE A 190 11.57 4.39 -13.33
N LEU A 191 11.15 3.95 -14.52
CA LEU A 191 12.07 3.54 -15.59
C LEU A 191 12.94 4.70 -16.05
N LYS A 192 12.36 5.90 -16.18
CA LYS A 192 13.09 7.13 -16.57
C LYS A 192 14.14 7.52 -15.53
N GLU A 193 13.79 7.50 -14.26
CA GLU A 193 14.70 7.82 -13.14
C GLU A 193 15.89 6.86 -13.12
N ASN A 194 15.65 5.55 -13.21
CA ASN A 194 16.72 4.55 -13.17
C ASN A 194 17.59 4.53 -14.43
N THR A 195 17.06 4.88 -15.59
CA THR A 195 17.87 5.04 -16.81
C THR A 195 18.79 6.27 -16.74
N ALA A 196 18.36 7.34 -16.06
CA ALA A 196 19.18 8.52 -15.85
C ALA A 196 20.30 8.29 -14.83
N ALA A 197 20.07 7.48 -13.79
CA ALA A 197 21.07 7.13 -12.79
C ALA A 197 22.16 6.15 -13.28
N ALA A 198 21.93 5.47 -14.41
CA ALA A 198 22.88 4.52 -15.02
C ALA A 198 23.87 5.18 -16.02
N LYS A 199 23.77 6.49 -16.23
CA LYS A 199 24.69 7.30 -17.09
C LYS A 199 25.63 8.13 -16.25
#